data_28e2740189407ea6af2cdb126a29d397
#
_entry.id   28e2740189407ea6af2cdb126a29d397
#
_cell.length_a   1.000
_cell.length_b   1.000
_cell.length_c   1.000
_cell.angle_alpha   90.00
_cell.angle_beta   90.00
_cell.angle_gamma   90.00
#
_symmetry.space_group_name_H-M   'P 1'
#
loop_
_entity.id
_entity.type
_entity.pdbx_description
1 polymer ?
#
loop_
_entity_poly.entity_id
_entity_poly.type
_entity_poly.pdbx_seq_one_letter_code
_entity_poly.pdbx_strand_id
1 'polypeptide(L)'
;LVRFDASASLSLGGFSRDVGWALTLGDLMRSLRGLFAERPYNFSWVDEMVAASGRPVNRAQMLYIASLGIKAVISLTEDPIPEELVRGLGLECYHVPMRNHEMPDDESLERAVGLIASLTSSGKKVLVHCAGGQGRTGTVLAAYLILKDGMSADEAIEKVRSLRPGSIEPVQERGLREWAKRLEGRRRSG
;
A
#
# COMPACT_ATOMS: atom_id res chain seq x y z
N LEU A 1 -26.01 33.29 42.87
CA LEU A 1 -25.08 33.83 41.88
C LEU A 1 -23.68 33.35 42.21
N VAL A 2 -23.21 32.30 41.55
CA VAL A 2 -21.84 31.80 41.70
C VAL A 2 -21.09 32.21 40.41
N ARG A 3 -20.09 33.09 40.55
CA ARG A 3 -19.15 33.47 39.48
C ARG A 3 -18.14 32.35 39.34
N PHE A 4 -18.00 31.80 38.14
CA PHE A 4 -16.85 30.98 37.76
C PHE A 4 -15.71 31.87 37.30
N ASP A 5 -14.60 31.79 38.01
CA ASP A 5 -13.35 32.46 37.68
C ASP A 5 -12.57 31.60 36.69
N ALA A 6 -12.30 32.16 35.52
CA ALA A 6 -11.62 31.47 34.43
C ALA A 6 -10.15 31.92 34.39
N SER A 7 -9.34 31.41 35.31
CA SER A 7 -7.87 31.55 35.23
C SER A 7 -7.16 30.35 35.87
N ALA A 8 -7.16 29.23 35.16
CA ALA A 8 -6.22 28.16 35.43
C ALA A 8 -5.31 28.01 34.20
N SER A 9 -4.13 28.64 34.26
CA SER A 9 -3.05 28.41 33.34
C SER A 9 -2.47 27.03 33.60
N LEU A 10 -2.79 26.04 32.76
CA LEU A 10 -2.14 24.75 32.72
C LEU A 10 -0.78 24.90 32.02
N SER A 11 0.27 24.96 32.86
CA SER A 11 1.66 24.78 32.45
C SER A 11 1.84 23.35 31.92
N LEU A 12 1.86 23.18 30.60
CA LEU A 12 2.28 21.95 29.96
C LEU A 12 3.80 21.83 30.05
N GLY A 13 4.24 21.11 31.08
CA GLY A 13 5.62 20.65 31.22
C GLY A 13 6.08 19.86 30.00
N GLY A 14 7.38 20.03 29.68
CA GLY A 14 8.10 19.55 28.51
C GLY A 14 7.71 18.17 27.99
N PHE A 15 7.16 18.16 26.79
CA PHE A 15 7.01 16.97 25.99
C PHE A 15 8.26 16.83 25.12
N SER A 16 9.03 15.78 25.37
CA SER A 16 10.21 15.38 24.62
C SER A 16 9.91 15.27 23.12
N ARG A 17 10.82 15.81 22.30
CA ARG A 17 10.71 15.88 20.83
C ARG A 17 11.09 14.58 20.11
N ASP A 18 10.74 13.42 20.62
CA ASP A 18 11.12 12.13 20.03
C ASP A 18 9.95 11.18 19.83
N VAL A 19 8.87 11.65 19.17
CA VAL A 19 7.86 10.75 18.59
C VAL A 19 7.48 11.29 17.21
N GLY A 20 8.27 10.93 16.23
CA GLY A 20 8.18 11.42 14.85
C GLY A 20 7.05 10.81 14.04
N TRP A 21 5.78 10.92 14.49
CA TRP A 21 4.61 10.60 13.66
C TRP A 21 3.33 11.19 14.26
N ALA A 22 3.31 12.48 14.29
CA ALA A 22 2.05 13.16 14.46
C ALA A 22 1.17 12.82 13.24
N LEU A 23 0.15 11.99 13.45
CA LEU A 23 -0.95 11.84 12.50
C LEU A 23 -1.45 13.26 12.19
N THR A 24 -1.33 13.68 10.94
CA THR A 24 -1.85 14.98 10.55
C THR A 24 -3.38 14.95 10.68
N LEU A 25 -4.00 16.11 10.90
CA LEU A 25 -5.47 16.22 10.89
C LEU A 25 -6.05 15.61 9.60
N GLY A 26 -5.32 15.70 8.49
CA GLY A 26 -5.65 15.07 7.21
C GLY A 26 -5.64 13.54 7.27
N ASP A 27 -4.71 12.93 8.01
CA ASP A 27 -4.65 11.47 8.20
C ASP A 27 -5.81 10.98 9.05
N LEU A 28 -6.13 11.71 10.12
CA LEU A 28 -7.28 11.41 10.96
C LEU A 28 -8.60 11.51 10.18
N MET A 29 -8.78 12.57 9.40
CA MET A 29 -9.98 12.76 8.57
C MET A 29 -10.09 11.71 7.45
N ARG A 30 -8.98 11.29 6.85
CA ARG A 30 -8.97 10.17 5.89
C ARG A 30 -9.38 8.86 6.56
N SER A 31 -8.84 8.57 7.74
CA SER A 31 -9.17 7.37 8.51
C SER A 31 -10.66 7.35 8.91
N LEU A 32 -11.20 8.47 9.38
CA LEU A 32 -12.63 8.58 9.74
C LEU A 32 -13.54 8.40 8.52
N ARG A 33 -13.22 9.01 7.37
CA ARG A 33 -13.98 8.80 6.13
C ARG A 33 -13.91 7.36 5.63
N GLY A 34 -12.76 6.70 5.79
CA GLY A 34 -12.58 5.30 5.41
C GLY A 34 -13.42 4.33 6.23
N LEU A 35 -13.73 4.64 7.50
CA LEU A 35 -14.52 3.77 8.35
C LEU A 35 -15.97 3.55 7.87
N PHE A 36 -16.54 4.53 7.14
CA PHE A 36 -17.91 4.47 6.63
C PHE A 36 -17.98 4.22 5.11
N ALA A 37 -16.86 4.22 4.41
CA ALA A 37 -16.82 3.96 2.99
C ALA A 37 -16.84 2.45 2.71
N GLU A 38 -17.69 2.00 1.80
CA GLU A 38 -17.70 0.62 1.32
C GLU A 38 -16.46 0.33 0.45
N ARG A 39 -15.98 1.32 -0.30
CA ARG A 39 -14.79 1.20 -1.15
C ARG A 39 -13.53 1.58 -0.38
N PRO A 40 -12.45 0.78 -0.44
CA PRO A 40 -11.17 1.16 0.16
C PRO A 40 -10.62 2.47 -0.40
N TYR A 41 -9.94 3.24 0.46
CA TYR A 41 -9.28 4.47 0.04
C TYR A 41 -8.29 4.19 -1.11
N ASN A 42 -8.23 5.09 -2.06
CA ASN A 42 -7.29 5.04 -3.19
C ASN A 42 -7.35 3.70 -3.97
N PHE A 43 -8.54 3.11 -4.12
CA PHE A 43 -8.73 1.90 -4.91
C PHE A 43 -8.71 2.23 -6.40
N SER A 44 -7.93 1.49 -7.19
CA SER A 44 -7.96 1.51 -8.66
C SER A 44 -7.49 0.18 -9.25
N TRP A 45 -7.92 -0.12 -10.46
CA TRP A 45 -7.33 -1.18 -11.26
C TRP A 45 -6.03 -0.70 -11.92
N VAL A 46 -5.04 -1.57 -11.97
CA VAL A 46 -3.76 -1.37 -12.67
C VAL A 46 -3.83 -2.02 -14.05
N ASP A 47 -4.40 -3.22 -14.08
CA ASP A 47 -4.78 -3.95 -15.29
C ASP A 47 -6.04 -4.81 -14.99
N GLU A 48 -6.40 -5.74 -15.86
CA GLU A 48 -7.62 -6.59 -15.72
C GLU A 48 -7.54 -7.54 -14.50
N MET A 49 -6.34 -7.85 -14.01
CA MET A 49 -6.09 -8.84 -12.97
C MET A 49 -5.61 -8.24 -11.66
N VAL A 50 -5.02 -7.05 -11.69
CA VAL A 50 -4.37 -6.43 -10.53
C VAL A 50 -5.03 -5.11 -10.16
N ALA A 51 -5.52 -5.03 -8.94
CA ALA A 51 -6.03 -3.82 -8.31
C ALA A 51 -5.11 -3.38 -7.17
N ALA A 52 -5.23 -2.13 -6.78
CA ALA A 52 -4.49 -1.56 -5.67
C ALA A 52 -5.34 -0.62 -4.82
N SER A 53 -5.04 -0.53 -3.52
CA SER A 53 -5.72 0.38 -2.61
C SER A 53 -4.86 0.78 -1.40
N GLY A 54 -5.37 1.67 -0.57
CA GLY A 54 -4.99 1.78 0.82
C GLY A 54 -5.48 0.57 1.61
N ARG A 55 -5.05 0.46 2.88
CA ARG A 55 -5.44 -0.66 3.76
C ARG A 55 -6.96 -0.70 3.92
N PRO A 56 -7.61 -1.84 3.61
CA PRO A 56 -9.00 -2.05 3.99
C PRO A 56 -9.13 -2.07 5.52
N VAL A 57 -10.07 -1.29 6.06
CA VAL A 57 -10.18 -1.06 7.51
C VAL A 57 -11.43 -1.66 8.13
N ASN A 58 -12.36 -2.17 7.32
CA ASN A 58 -13.59 -2.79 7.80
C ASN A 58 -14.06 -3.91 6.87
N ARG A 59 -15.01 -4.69 7.36
CA ARG A 59 -15.58 -5.83 6.62
C ARG A 59 -16.34 -5.41 5.36
N ALA A 60 -16.98 -4.23 5.34
CA ALA A 60 -17.70 -3.75 4.16
C ALA A 60 -16.74 -3.53 2.99
N GLN A 61 -15.55 -2.99 3.25
CA GLN A 61 -14.50 -2.86 2.23
C GLN A 61 -13.98 -4.21 1.72
N MET A 62 -13.85 -5.21 2.59
CA MET A 62 -13.47 -6.56 2.16
C MET A 62 -14.56 -7.25 1.35
N LEU A 63 -15.83 -7.05 1.69
CA LEU A 63 -16.97 -7.50 0.86
C LEU A 63 -16.98 -6.82 -0.51
N TYR A 64 -16.73 -5.51 -0.56
CA TYR A 64 -16.57 -4.79 -1.83
C TYR A 64 -15.45 -5.39 -2.68
N ILE A 65 -14.27 -5.64 -2.10
CA ILE A 65 -13.14 -6.27 -2.79
C ILE A 65 -13.55 -7.65 -3.35
N ALA A 66 -14.19 -8.49 -2.54
CA ALA A 66 -14.66 -9.81 -2.96
C ALA A 66 -15.71 -9.73 -4.09
N SER A 67 -16.61 -8.73 -4.04
CA SER A 67 -17.66 -8.52 -5.05
C SER A 67 -17.11 -8.18 -6.45
N LEU A 68 -15.90 -7.62 -6.52
CA LEU A 68 -15.18 -7.35 -7.78
C LEU A 68 -14.52 -8.60 -8.39
N GLY A 69 -14.70 -9.76 -7.76
CA GLY A 69 -14.08 -11.01 -8.19
C GLY A 69 -12.62 -11.17 -7.78
N ILE A 70 -12.09 -10.27 -6.95
CA ILE A 70 -10.75 -10.42 -6.36
C ILE A 70 -10.75 -11.66 -5.47
N LYS A 71 -9.71 -12.48 -5.59
CA LYS A 71 -9.55 -13.75 -4.85
C LYS A 71 -8.36 -13.72 -3.90
N ALA A 72 -7.41 -12.83 -4.11
CA ALA A 72 -6.24 -12.74 -3.27
C ALA A 72 -5.95 -11.28 -2.89
N VAL A 73 -5.47 -11.08 -1.66
CA VAL A 73 -5.08 -9.78 -1.12
C VAL A 73 -3.66 -9.88 -0.61
N ILE A 74 -2.77 -9.03 -1.11
CA ILE A 74 -1.37 -8.92 -0.67
C ILE A 74 -1.22 -7.66 0.18
N SER A 75 -0.94 -7.85 1.46
CA SER A 75 -0.69 -6.79 2.43
C SER A 75 0.81 -6.47 2.51
N LEU A 76 1.16 -5.21 2.30
CA LEU A 76 2.53 -4.70 2.41
C LEU A 76 2.76 -3.90 3.71
N THR A 77 1.76 -3.82 4.57
CA THR A 77 1.86 -3.14 5.87
C THR A 77 2.63 -4.00 6.87
N GLU A 78 3.11 -3.37 7.92
CA GLU A 78 3.84 -4.03 9.01
C GLU A 78 2.98 -5.13 9.67
N ASP A 79 1.67 -4.85 9.85
CA ASP A 79 0.70 -5.81 10.38
C ASP A 79 -0.16 -6.41 9.26
N PRO A 80 -0.51 -7.69 9.33
CA PRO A 80 -1.42 -8.33 8.38
C PRO A 80 -2.85 -7.78 8.50
N ILE A 81 -3.71 -8.16 7.54
CA ILE A 81 -5.15 -7.91 7.65
C ILE A 81 -5.71 -8.79 8.77
N PRO A 82 -6.51 -8.23 9.71
CA PRO A 82 -7.18 -9.01 10.75
C PRO A 82 -8.09 -10.09 10.14
N GLU A 83 -8.00 -11.32 10.67
CA GLU A 83 -8.75 -12.48 10.17
C GLU A 83 -10.27 -12.25 10.19
N GLU A 84 -10.78 -11.55 11.21
CA GLU A 84 -12.20 -11.23 11.36
C GLU A 84 -12.78 -10.43 10.19
N LEU A 85 -11.95 -9.64 9.49
CA LEU A 85 -12.39 -8.87 8.33
C LEU A 85 -12.60 -9.74 7.09
N VAL A 86 -11.90 -10.86 6.98
CA VAL A 86 -11.87 -11.73 5.78
C VAL A 86 -12.60 -13.06 5.97
N ARG A 87 -12.96 -13.42 7.20
CA ARG A 87 -13.57 -14.71 7.52
C ARG A 87 -14.83 -14.96 6.69
N GLY A 88 -14.86 -16.10 5.98
CA GLY A 88 -15.98 -16.53 5.16
C GLY A 88 -16.14 -15.78 3.83
N LEU A 89 -15.18 -14.95 3.42
CA LEU A 89 -15.23 -14.22 2.13
C LEU A 89 -14.57 -14.98 0.97
N GLY A 90 -13.89 -16.09 1.24
CA GLY A 90 -13.17 -16.85 0.22
C GLY A 90 -11.98 -16.08 -0.36
N LEU A 91 -11.41 -15.16 0.42
CA LEU A 91 -10.22 -14.37 0.07
C LEU A 91 -8.97 -15.05 0.65
N GLU A 92 -7.97 -15.24 -0.19
CA GLU A 92 -6.61 -15.63 0.23
C GLU A 92 -5.83 -14.37 0.64
N CYS A 93 -5.27 -14.36 1.84
CA CYS A 93 -4.50 -13.20 2.33
C CYS A 93 -3.03 -13.56 2.45
N TYR A 94 -2.19 -12.76 1.80
CA TYR A 94 -0.74 -12.87 1.81
C TYR A 94 -0.15 -11.67 2.50
N HIS A 95 0.91 -11.86 3.27
CA HIS A 95 1.60 -10.81 4.00
C HIS A 95 3.07 -10.75 3.60
N VAL A 96 3.47 -9.61 3.05
CA VAL A 96 4.85 -9.29 2.66
C VAL A 96 5.17 -7.92 3.27
N PRO A 97 5.53 -7.89 4.56
CA PRO A 97 5.74 -6.62 5.26
C PRO A 97 6.92 -5.84 4.67
N MET A 98 6.72 -4.56 4.48
CA MET A 98 7.72 -3.60 4.00
C MET A 98 7.69 -2.37 4.90
N ARG A 99 8.85 -1.76 5.14
CA ARG A 99 8.94 -0.52 5.92
C ARG A 99 8.32 0.65 5.18
N ASN A 100 7.62 1.50 5.92
CA ASN A 100 7.02 2.69 5.35
C ASN A 100 8.10 3.73 4.99
N HIS A 101 7.89 4.49 3.92
CA HIS A 101 8.79 5.55 3.44
C HIS A 101 10.20 5.08 3.04
N GLU A 102 10.43 3.78 2.91
CA GLU A 102 11.70 3.21 2.46
C GLU A 102 11.53 2.49 1.12
N MET A 103 12.64 2.28 0.41
CA MET A 103 12.69 1.31 -0.68
C MET A 103 12.68 -0.09 -0.07
N PRO A 104 11.77 -1.00 -0.50
CA PRO A 104 11.84 -2.39 -0.07
C PRO A 104 13.17 -3.03 -0.46
N ASP A 105 13.62 -3.99 0.32
CA ASP A 105 14.73 -4.86 -0.08
C ASP A 105 14.34 -5.72 -1.30
N ASP A 106 15.35 -6.19 -2.03
CA ASP A 106 15.15 -6.95 -3.27
C ASP A 106 14.32 -8.22 -3.01
N GLU A 107 14.54 -8.92 -1.89
CA GLU A 107 13.82 -10.15 -1.54
C GLU A 107 12.31 -9.89 -1.33
N SER A 108 11.98 -8.91 -0.52
CA SER A 108 10.58 -8.51 -0.25
C SER A 108 9.88 -8.05 -1.53
N LEU A 109 10.58 -7.26 -2.36
CA LEU A 109 10.04 -6.76 -3.62
C LEU A 109 9.79 -7.91 -4.61
N GLU A 110 10.77 -8.77 -4.82
CA GLU A 110 10.68 -9.93 -5.73
C GLU A 110 9.62 -10.94 -5.24
N ARG A 111 9.52 -11.16 -3.93
CA ARG A 111 8.47 -12.00 -3.34
C ARG A 111 7.07 -11.45 -3.61
N ALA A 112 6.86 -10.14 -3.40
CA ALA A 112 5.55 -9.53 -3.66
C ALA A 112 5.17 -9.64 -5.15
N VAL A 113 6.10 -9.34 -6.06
CA VAL A 113 5.86 -9.44 -7.51
C VAL A 113 5.66 -10.89 -7.94
N GLY A 114 6.45 -11.82 -7.41
CA GLY A 114 6.30 -13.26 -7.67
C GLY A 114 4.92 -13.79 -7.25
N LEU A 115 4.40 -13.34 -6.10
CA LEU A 115 3.03 -13.65 -5.67
C LEU A 115 1.99 -13.11 -6.65
N ILE A 116 2.11 -11.85 -7.09
CA ILE A 116 1.20 -11.27 -8.08
C ILE A 116 1.22 -12.11 -9.35
N ALA A 117 2.41 -12.41 -9.89
CA ALA A 117 2.57 -13.19 -11.13
C ALA A 117 1.97 -14.61 -11.00
N SER A 118 2.25 -15.32 -9.91
CA SER A 118 1.73 -16.66 -9.67
C SER A 118 0.21 -16.69 -9.55
N LEU A 119 -0.36 -15.76 -8.79
CA LEU A 119 -1.81 -15.69 -8.58
C LEU A 119 -2.55 -15.30 -9.86
N THR A 120 -2.05 -14.31 -10.60
CA THR A 120 -2.66 -13.88 -11.87
C THR A 120 -2.56 -14.96 -12.94
N SER A 121 -1.43 -15.68 -13.03
CA SER A 121 -1.26 -16.82 -13.94
C SER A 121 -2.23 -17.97 -13.62
N SER A 122 -2.66 -18.11 -12.37
CA SER A 122 -3.71 -19.07 -11.96
C SER A 122 -5.14 -18.54 -12.16
N GLY A 123 -5.31 -17.39 -12.82
CA GLY A 123 -6.61 -16.76 -13.10
C GLY A 123 -7.24 -16.03 -11.91
N LYS A 124 -6.48 -15.78 -10.84
CA LYS A 124 -6.98 -15.06 -9.66
C LYS A 124 -6.73 -13.56 -9.79
N LYS A 125 -7.77 -12.75 -9.63
CA LYS A 125 -7.62 -11.30 -9.47
C LYS A 125 -7.03 -10.98 -8.10
N VAL A 126 -6.09 -10.04 -8.06
CA VAL A 126 -5.29 -9.70 -6.88
C VAL A 126 -5.49 -8.24 -6.50
N LEU A 127 -5.62 -7.99 -5.21
CA LEU A 127 -5.47 -6.65 -4.63
C LEU A 127 -4.13 -6.53 -3.92
N VAL A 128 -3.37 -5.48 -4.22
CA VAL A 128 -2.16 -5.09 -3.49
C VAL A 128 -2.44 -3.84 -2.68
N HIS A 129 -2.10 -3.84 -1.40
CA HIS A 129 -2.29 -2.65 -0.56
C HIS A 129 -1.14 -2.41 0.41
N CYS A 130 -0.99 -1.15 0.80
CA CYS A 130 -0.23 -0.74 1.98
C CYS A 130 -1.10 0.15 2.87
N ALA A 131 -0.56 1.08 3.64
CA ALA A 131 -1.37 2.00 4.45
C ALA A 131 -2.21 2.96 3.58
N GLY A 132 -1.57 3.82 2.80
CA GLY A 132 -2.23 4.80 1.91
C GLY A 132 -2.42 4.32 0.46
N GLY A 133 -1.83 3.19 0.09
CA GLY A 133 -1.87 2.67 -1.28
C GLY A 133 -1.03 3.48 -2.27
N GLN A 134 -0.02 4.20 -1.82
CA GLN A 134 0.82 5.08 -2.65
C GLN A 134 2.27 4.61 -2.73
N GLY A 135 3.08 4.76 -1.68
CA GLY A 135 4.52 4.49 -1.71
C GLY A 135 4.83 3.02 -1.99
N ARG A 136 4.75 2.15 -0.99
CA ARG A 136 5.04 0.71 -1.07
C ARG A 136 4.24 0.01 -2.18
N THR A 137 2.95 0.28 -2.23
CA THR A 137 2.06 -0.27 -3.27
C THR A 137 2.51 0.17 -4.67
N GLY A 138 2.77 1.46 -4.88
CA GLY A 138 3.26 1.97 -6.16
C GLY A 138 4.59 1.33 -6.58
N THR A 139 5.50 1.14 -5.62
CA THR A 139 6.81 0.49 -5.86
C THR A 139 6.65 -0.94 -6.34
N VAL A 140 5.82 -1.74 -5.67
CA VAL A 140 5.53 -3.13 -6.07
C VAL A 140 4.85 -3.18 -7.43
N LEU A 141 3.92 -2.28 -7.72
CA LEU A 141 3.24 -2.21 -9.01
C LEU A 141 4.20 -1.83 -10.15
N ALA A 142 5.10 -0.89 -9.94
CA ALA A 142 6.11 -0.55 -10.95
C ALA A 142 7.05 -1.75 -11.20
N ALA A 143 7.53 -2.40 -10.15
CA ALA A 143 8.34 -3.61 -10.28
C ALA A 143 7.58 -4.75 -11.03
N TYR A 144 6.28 -4.90 -10.78
CA TYR A 144 5.42 -5.84 -11.51
C TYR A 144 5.37 -5.52 -13.01
N LEU A 145 5.17 -4.25 -13.39
CA LEU A 145 5.13 -3.84 -14.81
C LEU A 145 6.49 -4.02 -15.49
N ILE A 146 7.60 -3.75 -14.80
CA ILE A 146 8.96 -4.01 -15.31
C ILE A 146 9.15 -5.49 -15.63
N LEU A 147 8.69 -6.39 -14.76
CA LEU A 147 8.87 -7.84 -14.96
C LEU A 147 7.88 -8.43 -15.96
N LYS A 148 6.61 -7.99 -15.92
CA LYS A 148 5.53 -8.50 -16.77
C LYS A 148 5.63 -7.99 -18.20
N ASP A 149 5.77 -6.67 -18.36
CA ASP A 149 5.63 -6.00 -19.64
C ASP A 149 6.98 -5.59 -20.25
N GLY A 150 8.11 -5.83 -19.53
CA GLY A 150 9.45 -5.47 -19.97
C GLY A 150 9.70 -3.95 -20.01
N MET A 151 8.91 -3.18 -19.26
CA MET A 151 9.07 -1.73 -19.19
C MET A 151 10.40 -1.35 -18.55
N SER A 152 10.98 -0.22 -18.94
CA SER A 152 12.02 0.44 -18.17
C SER A 152 11.47 0.92 -16.82
N ALA A 153 12.35 1.20 -15.86
CA ALA A 153 11.93 1.74 -14.57
C ALA A 153 11.15 3.06 -14.72
N ASP A 154 11.60 3.94 -15.61
CA ASP A 154 10.97 5.24 -15.81
C ASP A 154 9.57 5.11 -16.42
N GLU A 155 9.40 4.25 -17.44
CA GLU A 155 8.09 3.97 -18.05
C GLU A 155 7.11 3.37 -17.02
N ALA A 156 7.56 2.42 -16.20
CA ALA A 156 6.74 1.80 -15.17
C ALA A 156 6.32 2.80 -14.08
N ILE A 157 7.23 3.65 -13.63
CA ILE A 157 6.96 4.71 -12.65
C ILE A 157 5.93 5.70 -13.21
N GLU A 158 6.12 6.17 -14.43
CA GLU A 158 5.20 7.07 -15.10
C GLU A 158 3.81 6.44 -15.28
N LYS A 159 3.77 5.19 -15.73
CA LYS A 159 2.53 4.41 -15.87
C LYS A 159 1.78 4.30 -14.54
N VAL A 160 2.46 3.94 -13.45
CA VAL A 160 1.84 3.86 -12.12
C VAL A 160 1.33 5.23 -11.68
N ARG A 161 2.10 6.31 -11.86
CA ARG A 161 1.70 7.67 -11.50
C ARG A 161 0.52 8.18 -12.32
N SER A 162 0.41 7.80 -13.59
CA SER A 162 -0.74 8.17 -14.42
C SER A 162 -2.04 7.52 -13.93
N LEU A 163 -1.97 6.28 -13.47
CA LEU A 163 -3.11 5.55 -12.90
C LEU A 163 -3.43 5.95 -11.46
N ARG A 164 -2.38 6.32 -10.71
CA ARG A 164 -2.41 6.53 -9.26
C ARG A 164 -1.53 7.75 -8.89
N PRO A 165 -2.04 8.98 -9.08
CA PRO A 165 -1.28 10.19 -8.76
C PRO A 165 -0.75 10.20 -7.32
N GLY A 166 0.49 10.67 -7.13
CA GLY A 166 1.17 10.71 -5.83
C GLY A 166 1.78 9.38 -5.39
N SER A 167 1.79 8.36 -6.26
CA SER A 167 2.48 7.10 -5.98
C SER A 167 3.99 7.21 -6.17
N ILE A 168 4.72 6.34 -5.46
CA ILE A 168 6.18 6.17 -5.51
C ILE A 168 6.92 7.43 -5.02
N GLU A 169 7.40 7.35 -3.81
CA GLU A 169 8.18 8.42 -3.18
C GLU A 169 9.58 8.55 -3.81
N PRO A 170 10.26 9.71 -3.68
CA PRO A 170 11.56 9.92 -4.32
C PRO A 170 12.63 8.89 -3.94
N VAL A 171 12.62 8.38 -2.70
CA VAL A 171 13.56 7.31 -2.27
C VAL A 171 13.25 5.99 -2.97
N GLN A 172 11.98 5.66 -3.12
CA GLN A 172 11.53 4.46 -3.81
C GLN A 172 11.78 4.53 -5.33
N GLU A 173 11.58 5.69 -5.92
CA GLU A 173 11.88 5.95 -7.34
C GLU A 173 13.36 5.69 -7.65
N ARG A 174 14.28 6.25 -6.84
CA ARG A 174 15.73 5.98 -6.99
C ARG A 174 16.03 4.49 -6.84
N GLY A 175 15.48 3.86 -5.80
CA GLY A 175 15.69 2.44 -5.53
C GLY A 175 15.16 1.53 -6.64
N LEU A 176 14.01 1.85 -7.25
CA LEU A 176 13.45 1.11 -8.39
C LEU A 176 14.37 1.16 -9.61
N ARG A 177 14.96 2.34 -9.94
CA ARG A 177 15.93 2.46 -11.04
C ARG A 177 17.17 1.62 -10.79
N GLU A 178 17.67 1.60 -9.57
CA GLU A 178 18.83 0.77 -9.19
C GLU A 178 18.50 -0.72 -9.23
N TRP A 179 17.34 -1.10 -8.71
CA TRP A 179 16.87 -2.49 -8.75
C TRP A 179 16.70 -2.98 -10.20
N ALA A 180 16.10 -2.19 -11.08
CA ALA A 180 15.94 -2.54 -12.49
C ALA A 180 17.29 -2.75 -13.20
N LYS A 181 18.29 -1.89 -12.93
CA LYS A 181 19.67 -2.08 -13.46
C LYS A 181 20.30 -3.39 -12.98
N ARG A 182 20.13 -3.73 -11.67
CA ARG A 182 20.62 -5.02 -11.15
C ARG A 182 19.92 -6.21 -11.81
N LEU A 183 18.62 -6.10 -12.03
CA LEU A 183 17.83 -7.13 -12.71
C LEU A 183 18.33 -7.37 -14.15
N GLU A 184 18.59 -6.32 -14.93
CA GLU A 184 19.13 -6.41 -16.27
C GLU A 184 20.53 -7.05 -16.28
N GLY A 185 21.39 -6.68 -15.33
CA GLY A 185 22.71 -7.29 -15.15
C GLY A 185 22.62 -8.79 -14.91
N ARG A 186 21.71 -9.24 -14.04
CA ARG A 186 21.48 -10.68 -13.77
C ARG A 186 20.97 -11.42 -15.01
N ARG A 187 20.11 -10.82 -15.83
CA ARG A 187 19.58 -11.42 -17.07
C ARG A 187 20.64 -11.57 -18.19
N ARG A 188 21.68 -10.73 -18.20
CA ARG A 188 22.77 -10.79 -19.18
C ARG A 188 23.87 -11.79 -18.82
N SER A 189 23.95 -12.18 -17.55
CA SER A 189 24.98 -13.05 -17.00
C SER A 189 24.56 -14.52 -16.87
N GLY A 190 23.30 -14.85 -17.12
CA GLY A 190 22.72 -16.19 -17.06
C GLY A 190 22.26 -16.63 -18.44
#